data_6e8b69fe6b2ac7c266f58ba84b21cfb4
#
_entry.id   6e8b69fe6b2ac7c266f58ba84b21cfb4
#
_cell.length_a   1.000
_cell.length_b   1.000
_cell.length_c   1.000
_cell.angle_alpha   90.00
_cell.angle_beta   90.00
_cell.angle_gamma   90.00
#
_symmetry.space_group_name_H-M   'P 1'
#
loop_
_entity.id
_entity.type
_entity.pdbx_description
1 polymer ?
#
loop_
_entity_poly.entity_id
_entity_poly.type
_entity_poly.pdbx_seq_one_letter_code
_entity_poly.pdbx_strand_id
1 'polypeptide(L)'
;MCYCCFCILFIFVFRSSKLTWHGTIPTSEIWIKLGGDKGQGTLRMVYQVANISNPNVADNTVIWSTFAAPDFYYNLEIALAFNRGQVDKLDCTKWKDKTLLARMMGDYEYLAKSYGLSGPNGKYFCVCCVISKEQAQLLKQEQLLSSMKMRNLDDIRKCHSEFLSTGGNLRHAMQHYNSVRKPLFNVPLHRVAVPGLHISPGLF
;
A
#
# COMPACT_ATOMS: atom_id res chain seq x y z
N MET A 1 5.97 -27.66 -9.94
CA MET A 1 5.18 -26.77 -9.07
C MET A 1 6.12 -25.71 -8.53
N CYS A 2 5.99 -24.47 -9.02
CA CYS A 2 6.77 -23.38 -8.47
C CYS A 2 6.06 -22.93 -7.17
N TYR A 3 6.57 -23.37 -6.03
CA TYR A 3 6.10 -22.87 -4.74
C TYR A 3 6.58 -21.42 -4.63
N CYS A 4 5.68 -20.46 -4.81
CA CYS A 4 6.05 -19.06 -4.61
C CYS A 4 6.39 -18.85 -3.11
N CYS A 5 7.25 -17.88 -2.81
CA CYS A 5 7.69 -17.58 -1.44
C CYS A 5 6.50 -17.37 -0.47
N PHE A 6 5.36 -16.89 -0.96
CA PHE A 6 4.11 -16.79 -0.22
C PHE A 6 3.59 -18.13 0.29
N CYS A 7 3.65 -19.20 -0.54
CA CYS A 7 3.21 -20.53 -0.11
C CYS A 7 4.08 -21.11 0.99
N ILE A 8 5.38 -20.81 0.97
CA ILE A 8 6.34 -21.40 1.94
C ILE A 8 6.11 -20.80 3.34
N LEU A 9 6.00 -19.49 3.47
CA LEU A 9 5.72 -18.87 4.77
C LEU A 9 4.34 -19.23 5.27
N PHE A 10 3.36 -19.26 4.36
CA PHE A 10 2.02 -19.74 4.67
C PHE A 10 2.06 -21.11 5.33
N ILE A 11 2.74 -22.07 4.70
CA ILE A 11 2.89 -23.43 5.25
C ILE A 11 3.61 -23.40 6.59
N PHE A 12 4.66 -22.59 6.75
CA PHE A 12 5.46 -22.53 7.98
C PHE A 12 4.69 -21.94 9.16
N VAL A 13 4.04 -20.79 8.98
CA VAL A 13 3.24 -20.12 10.03
C VAL A 13 2.03 -20.98 10.41
N PHE A 14 1.40 -21.62 9.43
CA PHE A 14 0.18 -22.41 9.67
C PHE A 14 0.45 -23.81 10.24
N ARG A 15 1.60 -24.43 9.93
CA ARG A 15 2.01 -25.70 10.56
C ARG A 15 2.39 -25.54 12.02
N SER A 16 2.83 -24.36 12.44
CA SER A 16 3.35 -24.12 13.78
C SER A 16 2.30 -23.73 14.82
N SER A 17 1.00 -23.70 14.47
CA SER A 17 -0.10 -23.28 15.38
C SER A 17 0.14 -21.93 16.07
N LYS A 18 0.89 -21.03 15.43
CA LYS A 18 1.32 -19.74 15.99
C LYS A 18 0.38 -18.58 15.72
N LEU A 19 -0.77 -18.85 15.11
CA LEU A 19 -1.74 -17.78 14.84
C LEU A 19 -2.37 -17.27 16.12
N THR A 20 -2.36 -15.97 16.28
CA THR A 20 -2.99 -15.23 17.37
C THR A 20 -3.85 -14.12 16.82
N TRP A 21 -4.97 -13.83 17.48
CA TRP A 21 -5.83 -12.69 17.13
C TRP A 21 -5.70 -11.64 18.22
N HIS A 22 -5.22 -10.49 17.87
CA HIS A 22 -4.99 -9.37 18.79
C HIS A 22 -5.45 -8.06 18.16
N GLY A 23 -5.67 -7.06 19.01
CA GLY A 23 -6.15 -5.75 18.56
C GLY A 23 -7.50 -5.83 17.87
N THR A 24 -7.60 -5.23 16.71
CA THR A 24 -8.84 -5.12 15.92
C THR A 24 -8.95 -6.19 14.81
N ILE A 25 -8.12 -7.23 14.83
CA ILE A 25 -8.14 -8.26 13.79
C ILE A 25 -9.35 -9.19 14.04
N PRO A 26 -10.32 -9.29 13.11
CA PRO A 26 -11.43 -10.21 13.24
C PRO A 26 -10.96 -11.67 13.25
N THR A 27 -11.62 -12.51 14.02
CA THR A 27 -11.28 -13.94 14.13
C THR A 27 -11.48 -14.71 12.82
N SER A 28 -12.24 -14.17 11.89
CA SER A 28 -12.48 -14.71 10.54
C SER A 28 -11.43 -14.28 9.50
N GLU A 29 -10.45 -13.45 9.89
CA GLU A 29 -9.50 -12.85 8.96
C GLU A 29 -8.05 -13.17 9.33
N ILE A 30 -7.21 -13.25 8.31
CA ILE A 30 -5.74 -13.29 8.43
C ILE A 30 -5.20 -12.13 7.59
N TRP A 31 -4.47 -11.23 8.25
CA TRP A 31 -3.94 -10.05 7.62
C TRP A 31 -2.49 -10.26 7.20
N ILE A 32 -2.24 -10.08 5.91
CA ILE A 32 -0.91 -10.14 5.31
C ILE A 32 -0.45 -8.71 5.03
N LYS A 33 0.51 -8.22 5.78
CA LYS A 33 1.12 -6.91 5.54
C LYS A 33 2.12 -7.03 4.40
N LEU A 34 1.98 -6.21 3.39
CA LEU A 34 2.85 -6.08 2.23
C LEU A 34 3.48 -4.70 2.25
N GLY A 35 4.79 -4.62 2.17
CA GLY A 35 5.46 -3.33 2.21
C GLY A 35 6.74 -3.29 1.41
N GLY A 36 7.24 -2.08 1.24
CA GLY A 36 8.53 -1.81 0.66
C GLY A 36 9.24 -0.71 1.44
N ASP A 37 10.53 -0.86 1.58
CA ASP A 37 11.40 0.12 2.20
C ASP A 37 12.67 0.28 1.38
N LYS A 38 13.13 1.52 1.24
CA LYS A 38 14.34 1.86 0.53
C LYS A 38 15.45 2.17 1.52
N GLY A 39 16.49 1.36 1.49
CA GLY A 39 17.70 1.58 2.27
C GLY A 39 18.95 1.43 1.42
N GLN A 40 19.91 2.34 1.53
CA GLN A 40 21.23 2.26 0.88
C GLN A 40 21.17 1.98 -0.64
N GLY A 41 20.25 2.62 -1.36
CA GLY A 41 20.10 2.44 -2.82
C GLY A 41 19.38 1.18 -3.26
N THR A 42 18.93 0.36 -2.32
CA THR A 42 18.20 -0.89 -2.59
C THR A 42 16.78 -0.78 -2.07
N LEU A 43 15.78 -1.13 -2.90
CA LEU A 43 14.41 -1.34 -2.44
C LEU A 43 14.23 -2.80 -2.03
N ARG A 44 13.69 -3.02 -0.85
CA ARG A 44 13.34 -4.34 -0.33
C ARG A 44 11.83 -4.41 -0.17
N MET A 45 11.23 -5.40 -0.81
CA MET A 45 9.83 -5.71 -0.66
C MET A 45 9.68 -6.82 0.37
N VAL A 46 8.85 -6.59 1.36
CA VAL A 46 8.66 -7.50 2.48
C VAL A 46 7.19 -7.84 2.69
N TYR A 47 6.94 -8.99 3.28
CA TYR A 47 5.64 -9.30 3.85
C TYR A 47 5.76 -9.88 5.25
N GLN A 48 4.68 -9.71 6.02
CA GLN A 48 4.53 -10.18 7.39
C GLN A 48 3.10 -10.67 7.59
N VAL A 49 2.93 -11.71 8.41
CA VAL A 49 1.60 -12.11 8.88
C VAL A 49 1.30 -11.34 10.16
N ALA A 50 0.24 -10.55 10.16
CA ALA A 50 -0.12 -9.74 11.33
C ALA A 50 -0.70 -10.58 12.49
N ASN A 51 -1.29 -11.74 12.19
CA ASN A 51 -1.91 -12.65 13.16
C ASN A 51 -0.91 -13.55 13.87
N ILE A 52 0.21 -13.02 14.30
CA ILE A 52 1.21 -13.75 15.09
C ILE A 52 1.73 -12.87 16.23
N SER A 53 2.30 -13.47 17.25
CA SER A 53 3.00 -12.72 18.29
C SER A 53 4.20 -11.99 17.67
N ASN A 54 4.33 -10.69 17.99
CA ASN A 54 5.45 -9.85 17.51
C ASN A 54 5.62 -9.86 15.99
N PRO A 55 4.61 -9.49 15.20
CA PRO A 55 4.65 -9.58 13.74
C PRO A 55 5.73 -8.71 13.08
N ASN A 56 6.26 -7.71 13.80
CA ASN A 56 7.21 -6.73 13.26
C ASN A 56 8.69 -7.08 13.50
N VAL A 57 9.00 -8.21 14.15
CA VAL A 57 10.39 -8.64 14.34
C VAL A 57 10.99 -9.20 13.03
N ALA A 58 12.30 -9.13 12.90
CA ALA A 58 13.02 -9.58 11.72
C ALA A 58 12.69 -11.03 11.34
N ASP A 59 12.63 -11.93 12.33
CA ASP A 59 12.35 -13.36 12.13
C ASP A 59 10.95 -13.63 11.53
N ASN A 60 10.02 -12.70 11.67
CA ASN A 60 8.66 -12.77 11.14
C ASN A 60 8.49 -11.95 9.86
N THR A 61 9.59 -11.42 9.32
CA THR A 61 9.61 -10.60 8.12
C THR A 61 10.25 -11.38 6.97
N VAL A 62 9.55 -11.52 5.87
CA VAL A 62 10.07 -12.21 4.68
C VAL A 62 10.30 -11.22 3.57
N ILE A 63 11.54 -11.19 3.06
CA ILE A 63 11.89 -10.45 1.85
C ILE A 63 11.48 -11.30 0.66
N TRP A 64 10.62 -10.79 -0.21
CA TRP A 64 10.14 -11.49 -1.38
C TRP A 64 10.61 -10.88 -2.71
N SER A 65 11.12 -9.66 -2.66
CA SER A 65 11.77 -9.02 -3.80
C SER A 65 12.80 -8.01 -3.33
N THR A 66 13.91 -7.93 -4.02
CA THR A 66 14.97 -6.95 -3.76
C THR A 66 15.52 -6.46 -5.09
N PHE A 67 15.67 -5.17 -5.27
CA PHE A 67 16.30 -4.62 -6.45
C PHE A 67 17.08 -3.33 -6.14
N ALA A 68 18.22 -3.18 -6.82
CA ALA A 68 19.09 -2.01 -6.70
C ALA A 68 18.75 -1.02 -7.81
N ALA A 69 17.77 -0.17 -7.57
CA ALA A 69 17.37 0.90 -8.47
C ALA A 69 16.67 2.01 -7.67
N PRO A 70 16.62 3.25 -8.21
CA PRO A 70 15.76 4.28 -7.66
C PRO A 70 14.30 3.81 -7.61
N ASP A 71 13.59 4.18 -6.57
CA ASP A 71 12.19 3.83 -6.33
C ASP A 71 11.19 4.62 -7.19
N PHE A 72 11.54 4.88 -8.45
CA PHE A 72 10.61 5.46 -9.41
C PHE A 72 9.52 4.45 -9.78
N TYR A 73 8.34 4.96 -10.09
CA TYR A 73 7.18 4.13 -10.49
C TYR A 73 7.54 3.05 -11.53
N TYR A 74 8.31 3.41 -12.57
CA TYR A 74 8.71 2.48 -13.63
C TYR A 74 9.52 1.29 -13.09
N ASN A 75 10.49 1.55 -12.21
CA ASN A 75 11.28 0.50 -11.60
C ASN A 75 10.43 -0.38 -10.67
N LEU A 76 9.51 0.21 -9.92
CA LEU A 76 8.53 -0.52 -9.12
C LEU A 76 7.63 -1.39 -10.01
N GLU A 77 7.14 -0.86 -11.12
CA GLU A 77 6.28 -1.59 -12.05
C GLU A 77 6.98 -2.83 -12.61
N ILE A 78 8.25 -2.72 -13.04
CA ILE A 78 9.06 -3.83 -13.52
C ILE A 78 9.32 -4.84 -12.40
N ALA A 79 9.82 -4.36 -11.25
CA ALA A 79 10.18 -5.23 -10.14
C ALA A 79 8.98 -6.01 -9.58
N LEU A 80 7.79 -5.41 -9.63
CA LEU A 80 6.56 -5.99 -9.12
C LEU A 80 5.74 -6.75 -10.18
N ALA A 81 6.11 -6.68 -11.46
CA ALA A 81 5.33 -7.24 -12.57
C ALA A 81 4.98 -8.72 -12.36
N PHE A 82 5.92 -9.51 -11.85
CA PHE A 82 5.73 -10.92 -11.56
C PHE A 82 4.86 -11.15 -10.30
N ASN A 83 5.05 -10.33 -9.29
CA ASN A 83 4.50 -10.58 -7.95
C ASN A 83 3.13 -9.96 -7.72
N ARG A 84 2.77 -8.87 -8.42
CA ARG A 84 1.47 -8.19 -8.24
C ARG A 84 0.28 -9.12 -8.48
N GLY A 85 0.36 -9.96 -9.52
CA GLY A 85 -0.68 -10.93 -9.81
C GLY A 85 -0.81 -12.03 -8.75
N GLN A 86 0.25 -12.31 -7.99
CA GLN A 86 0.21 -13.22 -6.85
C GLN A 86 -0.45 -12.58 -5.63
N VAL A 87 -0.20 -11.27 -5.41
CA VAL A 87 -0.89 -10.49 -4.36
C VAL A 87 -2.39 -10.45 -4.63
N ASP A 88 -2.78 -10.17 -5.87
CA ASP A 88 -4.20 -10.14 -6.26
C ASP A 88 -4.89 -11.51 -6.08
N LYS A 89 -4.18 -12.61 -6.35
CA LYS A 89 -4.69 -13.97 -6.12
C LYS A 89 -4.76 -14.33 -4.63
N LEU A 90 -3.84 -13.81 -3.83
CA LEU A 90 -3.82 -14.03 -2.39
C LEU A 90 -4.97 -13.29 -1.71
N ASP A 91 -5.23 -12.06 -2.12
CA ASP A 91 -6.24 -11.20 -1.49
C ASP A 91 -7.64 -11.81 -1.63
N CYS A 92 -8.38 -11.81 -0.55
CA CYS A 92 -9.71 -12.42 -0.43
C CYS A 92 -9.76 -13.96 -0.63
N THR A 93 -8.60 -14.64 -0.71
CA THR A 93 -8.56 -16.12 -0.75
C THR A 93 -9.02 -16.70 0.57
N LYS A 94 -9.79 -17.79 0.51
CA LYS A 94 -10.18 -18.56 1.69
C LYS A 94 -9.13 -19.57 2.06
N TRP A 95 -8.78 -19.60 3.34
CA TRP A 95 -7.96 -20.65 3.94
C TRP A 95 -8.68 -21.18 5.16
N LYS A 96 -9.15 -22.43 5.07
CA LYS A 96 -10.08 -23.03 6.05
C LYS A 96 -11.32 -22.11 6.20
N ASP A 97 -11.62 -21.70 7.44
CA ASP A 97 -12.71 -20.79 7.82
C ASP A 97 -12.31 -19.30 7.80
N LYS A 98 -11.06 -18.98 7.40
CA LYS A 98 -10.51 -17.61 7.42
C LYS A 98 -10.42 -17.01 6.02
N THR A 99 -10.47 -15.69 5.96
CA THR A 99 -10.20 -14.93 4.74
C THR A 99 -8.82 -14.26 4.85
N LEU A 100 -7.99 -14.43 3.83
CA LEU A 100 -6.72 -13.74 3.73
C LEU A 100 -6.93 -12.35 3.17
N LEU A 101 -6.42 -11.34 3.86
CA LEU A 101 -6.54 -9.95 3.44
C LEU A 101 -5.16 -9.30 3.33
N ALA A 102 -4.84 -8.86 2.13
CA ALA A 102 -3.66 -8.03 1.88
C ALA A 102 -3.84 -6.63 2.47
N ARG A 103 -2.81 -6.11 3.12
CA ARG A 103 -2.72 -4.76 3.66
C ARG A 103 -1.41 -4.13 3.23
N MET A 104 -1.48 -2.94 2.63
CA MET A 104 -0.28 -2.23 2.18
C MET A 104 0.33 -1.41 3.31
N MET A 105 1.66 -1.44 3.42
CA MET A 105 2.44 -0.62 4.35
C MET A 105 3.72 -0.11 3.67
N GLY A 106 4.34 0.90 4.21
CA GLY A 106 5.57 1.48 3.68
C GLY A 106 5.67 2.96 4.01
N ASP A 107 6.75 3.58 3.60
CA ASP A 107 6.82 5.02 3.69
C ASP A 107 5.79 5.69 2.77
N TYR A 108 5.56 6.96 3.00
CA TYR A 108 4.50 7.68 2.29
C TYR A 108 4.79 7.81 0.79
N GLU A 109 6.04 7.98 0.42
CA GLU A 109 6.45 8.11 -0.98
C GLU A 109 6.27 6.80 -1.74
N TYR A 110 6.68 5.69 -1.13
CA TYR A 110 6.44 4.35 -1.69
C TYR A 110 4.95 4.07 -1.87
N LEU A 111 4.12 4.35 -0.85
CA LEU A 111 2.68 4.15 -0.94
C LEU A 111 2.05 5.02 -2.03
N ALA A 112 2.39 6.29 -2.11
CA ALA A 112 1.89 7.20 -3.14
C ALA A 112 2.24 6.68 -4.54
N LYS A 113 3.49 6.28 -4.78
CA LYS A 113 3.95 5.71 -6.05
C LYS A 113 3.23 4.40 -6.36
N SER A 114 3.08 3.51 -5.38
CA SER A 114 2.39 2.22 -5.55
C SER A 114 0.94 2.36 -5.96
N TYR A 115 0.28 3.45 -5.54
CA TYR A 115 -1.09 3.78 -5.95
C TYR A 115 -1.17 4.77 -7.13
N GLY A 116 -0.05 5.05 -7.78
CA GLY A 116 -0.01 5.85 -9.00
C GLY A 116 -0.19 7.35 -8.80
N LEU A 117 0.02 7.85 -7.59
CA LEU A 117 -0.01 9.27 -7.28
C LEU A 117 1.35 9.92 -7.56
N SER A 118 1.36 11.24 -7.80
CA SER A 118 2.58 12.00 -8.10
C SER A 118 3.54 12.16 -6.91
N GLY A 119 3.14 11.71 -5.71
CA GLY A 119 3.93 11.74 -4.49
C GLY A 119 3.51 12.81 -3.47
N PRO A 120 4.24 12.91 -2.34
CA PRO A 120 3.86 13.74 -1.19
C PRO A 120 3.89 15.25 -1.46
N ASN A 121 4.62 15.68 -2.48
CA ASN A 121 4.73 17.09 -2.85
C ASN A 121 3.56 17.60 -3.71
N GLY A 122 2.69 16.72 -4.19
CA GLY A 122 1.51 17.08 -4.97
C GLY A 122 0.48 17.88 -4.15
N LYS A 123 -0.36 18.67 -4.84
CA LYS A 123 -1.45 19.42 -4.20
C LYS A 123 -2.40 18.48 -3.44
N TYR A 124 -2.81 17.39 -4.07
CA TYR A 124 -3.66 16.33 -3.51
C TYR A 124 -2.78 15.15 -3.08
N PHE A 125 -2.04 15.33 -2.03
CA PHE A 125 -0.99 14.41 -1.61
C PHE A 125 -1.54 13.13 -0.94
N CYS A 126 -2.70 13.18 -0.27
CA CYS A 126 -3.17 12.06 0.53
C CYS A 126 -3.45 10.79 -0.31
N VAL A 127 -2.94 9.65 0.15
CA VAL A 127 -3.21 8.35 -0.47
C VAL A 127 -4.65 7.92 -0.25
N CYS A 128 -5.23 8.22 0.93
CA CYS A 128 -6.53 7.71 1.33
C CYS A 128 -7.70 8.60 0.89
N CYS A 129 -7.51 9.91 0.76
CA CYS A 129 -8.59 10.87 0.46
C CYS A 129 -8.17 11.95 -0.53
N VAL A 130 -9.17 12.63 -1.10
CA VAL A 130 -8.97 13.78 -1.98
C VAL A 130 -8.98 15.05 -1.13
N ILE A 131 -7.84 15.34 -0.52
CA ILE A 131 -7.63 16.56 0.25
C ILE A 131 -6.50 17.38 -0.35
N SER A 132 -6.67 18.69 -0.47
CA SER A 132 -5.59 19.59 -0.83
C SER A 132 -4.73 19.95 0.38
N LYS A 133 -3.51 20.47 0.12
CA LYS A 133 -2.63 20.95 1.20
C LYS A 133 -3.27 22.06 2.01
N GLU A 134 -3.97 22.98 1.34
CA GLU A 134 -4.68 24.09 1.97
C GLU A 134 -5.80 23.58 2.88
N GLN A 135 -6.60 22.62 2.39
CA GLN A 135 -7.65 21.98 3.19
C GLN A 135 -7.07 21.21 4.38
N ALA A 136 -5.94 20.51 4.19
CA ALA A 136 -5.30 19.77 5.27
C ALA A 136 -4.82 20.68 6.41
N GLN A 137 -4.36 21.89 6.09
CA GLN A 137 -3.97 22.89 7.09
C GLN A 137 -5.17 23.40 7.92
N LEU A 138 -6.36 23.41 7.32
CA LEU A 138 -7.60 23.81 7.99
C LEU A 138 -8.25 22.69 8.80
N LEU A 139 -7.79 21.43 8.64
CA LEU A 139 -8.33 20.24 9.34
C LEU A 139 -8.13 20.21 10.86
N LYS A 140 -7.55 21.23 11.46
CA LYS A 140 -7.58 21.41 12.93
C LYS A 140 -8.99 21.56 13.50
N GLN A 141 -10.02 21.61 12.65
CA GLN A 141 -11.43 21.65 13.02
C GLN A 141 -12.07 20.30 12.67
N GLU A 142 -12.60 19.59 13.68
CA GLU A 142 -13.23 18.26 13.55
C GLU A 142 -14.36 18.13 12.50
N GLN A 143 -14.97 19.24 12.12
CA GLN A 143 -16.08 19.30 11.17
C GLN A 143 -15.71 18.94 9.73
N LEU A 144 -14.42 18.97 9.35
CA LEU A 144 -13.98 18.71 7.97
C LEU A 144 -13.79 17.23 7.64
N LEU A 145 -13.60 16.37 8.65
CA LEU A 145 -13.35 14.93 8.44
C LEU A 145 -14.55 14.19 7.83
N SER A 146 -15.77 14.57 8.22
CA SER A 146 -17.00 13.93 7.73
C SER A 146 -17.35 14.26 6.27
N SER A 147 -16.79 15.34 5.73
CA SER A 147 -17.05 15.80 4.35
C SER A 147 -15.98 15.39 3.33
N MET A 148 -14.91 14.70 3.78
CA MET A 148 -13.80 14.35 2.89
C MET A 148 -14.17 13.22 1.93
N LYS A 149 -13.94 13.45 0.62
CA LYS A 149 -14.06 12.39 -0.37
C LYS A 149 -12.92 11.39 -0.21
N MET A 150 -13.24 10.15 0.16
CA MET A 150 -12.27 9.06 0.16
C MET A 150 -11.92 8.64 -1.26
N ARG A 151 -10.65 8.30 -1.49
CA ARG A 151 -10.23 7.71 -2.77
C ARG A 151 -10.62 6.24 -2.82
N ASN A 152 -10.88 5.76 -4.03
CA ASN A 152 -10.92 4.34 -4.35
C ASN A 152 -10.08 4.06 -5.59
N LEU A 153 -9.83 2.79 -5.88
CA LEU A 153 -8.98 2.38 -7.00
C LEU A 153 -9.56 2.78 -8.36
N ASP A 154 -10.87 2.77 -8.51
CA ASP A 154 -11.54 3.08 -9.77
C ASP A 154 -11.49 4.58 -10.06
N ASP A 155 -11.67 5.43 -9.04
CA ASP A 155 -11.45 6.88 -9.17
C ASP A 155 -10.01 7.18 -9.61
N ILE A 156 -9.01 6.51 -9.02
CA ILE A 156 -7.60 6.69 -9.41
C ILE A 156 -7.38 6.27 -10.87
N ARG A 157 -7.91 5.13 -11.28
CA ARG A 157 -7.79 4.64 -12.67
C ARG A 157 -8.48 5.58 -13.66
N LYS A 158 -9.66 6.08 -13.32
CA LYS A 158 -10.40 7.05 -14.11
C LYS A 158 -9.61 8.34 -14.27
N CYS A 159 -9.17 8.95 -13.16
CA CYS A 159 -8.38 10.19 -13.19
C CYS A 159 -7.06 10.01 -13.97
N HIS A 160 -6.40 8.85 -13.88
CA HIS A 160 -5.22 8.55 -14.67
C HIS A 160 -5.55 8.47 -16.17
N SER A 161 -6.66 7.84 -16.57
CA SER A 161 -7.08 7.80 -17.98
C SER A 161 -7.37 9.20 -18.53
N GLU A 162 -8.03 10.03 -17.74
CA GLU A 162 -8.27 11.44 -18.06
C GLU A 162 -6.94 12.23 -18.16
N PHE A 163 -6.01 12.01 -17.24
CA PHE A 163 -4.67 12.61 -17.29
C PHE A 163 -3.94 12.29 -18.59
N LEU A 164 -3.97 11.03 -19.03
CA LEU A 164 -3.35 10.63 -20.31
C LEU A 164 -4.05 11.26 -21.51
N SER A 165 -5.38 11.33 -21.52
CA SER A 165 -6.15 11.94 -22.62
C SER A 165 -5.87 13.42 -22.78
N THR A 166 -5.44 14.10 -21.72
CA THR A 166 -5.02 15.52 -21.73
C THR A 166 -3.51 15.72 -21.98
N GLY A 167 -2.83 14.68 -22.47
CA GLY A 167 -1.42 14.71 -22.87
C GLY A 167 -0.41 14.29 -21.79
N GLY A 168 -0.86 13.88 -20.60
CA GLY A 168 -0.01 13.28 -19.56
C GLY A 168 1.07 14.20 -18.96
N ASN A 169 0.87 15.52 -19.03
CA ASN A 169 1.84 16.49 -18.54
C ASN A 169 1.75 16.63 -17.01
N LEU A 170 2.83 16.29 -16.31
CA LEU A 170 2.89 16.35 -14.84
C LEU A 170 2.61 17.74 -14.24
N ARG A 171 2.81 18.82 -15.01
CA ARG A 171 2.43 20.18 -14.58
C ARG A 171 0.92 20.33 -14.35
N HIS A 172 0.12 19.49 -15.00
CA HIS A 172 -1.34 19.47 -14.89
C HIS A 172 -1.86 18.33 -13.98
N ALA A 173 -0.98 17.59 -13.30
CA ALA A 173 -1.35 16.48 -12.43
C ALA A 173 -2.42 16.82 -11.39
N MET A 174 -2.41 18.06 -10.87
CA MET A 174 -3.40 18.51 -9.88
C MET A 174 -4.83 18.56 -10.43
N GLN A 175 -5.04 18.71 -11.75
CA GLN A 175 -6.36 18.68 -12.38
C GLN A 175 -6.99 17.28 -12.33
N HIS A 176 -6.16 16.26 -12.13
CA HIS A 176 -6.54 14.85 -12.02
C HIS A 176 -6.25 14.30 -10.61
N TYR A 177 -6.36 15.14 -9.59
CA TYR A 177 -6.12 14.80 -8.18
C TYR A 177 -4.78 14.10 -7.94
N ASN A 178 -3.76 14.46 -8.72
CA ASN A 178 -2.41 13.86 -8.70
C ASN A 178 -2.35 12.37 -9.05
N SER A 179 -3.37 11.82 -9.70
CA SER A 179 -3.40 10.44 -10.21
C SER A 179 -2.74 10.38 -11.58
N VAL A 180 -1.44 10.11 -11.62
CA VAL A 180 -0.58 10.22 -12.82
C VAL A 180 -0.14 8.87 -13.38
N ARG A 181 -0.43 7.77 -12.66
CA ARG A 181 -0.11 6.38 -13.06
C ARG A 181 -1.25 5.45 -12.63
N LYS A 182 -1.23 4.21 -13.14
CA LYS A 182 -2.12 3.15 -12.65
C LYS A 182 -1.66 2.66 -11.28
N PRO A 183 -2.57 2.28 -10.37
CA PRO A 183 -2.19 1.54 -9.18
C PRO A 183 -1.45 0.25 -9.54
N LEU A 184 -0.36 -0.05 -8.84
CA LEU A 184 0.41 -1.29 -9.03
C LEU A 184 -0.24 -2.50 -8.36
N PHE A 185 -1.07 -2.26 -7.33
CA PHE A 185 -1.79 -3.30 -6.60
C PHE A 185 -3.29 -3.02 -6.59
N ASN A 186 -4.09 -4.09 -6.50
CA ASN A 186 -5.54 -4.01 -6.37
C ASN A 186 -6.02 -4.01 -4.90
N VAL A 187 -5.10 -3.83 -3.95
CA VAL A 187 -5.43 -3.72 -2.52
C VAL A 187 -6.19 -2.43 -2.26
N PRO A 188 -7.41 -2.48 -1.70
CA PRO A 188 -8.22 -1.30 -1.45
C PRO A 188 -7.55 -0.31 -0.51
N LEU A 189 -7.76 1.00 -0.73
CA LEU A 189 -7.08 2.06 0.01
C LEU A 189 -7.40 2.09 1.51
N HIS A 190 -8.55 1.61 1.94
CA HIS A 190 -8.88 1.46 3.37
C HIS A 190 -8.05 0.38 4.08
N ARG A 191 -7.28 -0.41 3.34
CA ARG A 191 -6.33 -1.39 3.85
C ARG A 191 -4.88 -0.92 3.78
N VAL A 192 -4.67 0.38 3.57
CA VAL A 192 -3.35 1.01 3.61
C VAL A 192 -3.04 1.46 5.03
N ALA A 193 -1.95 0.99 5.57
CA ALA A 193 -1.40 1.48 6.84
C ALA A 193 -0.34 2.54 6.57
N VAL A 194 -0.71 3.79 6.75
CA VAL A 194 0.22 4.92 6.62
C VAL A 194 1.05 5.02 7.91
N PRO A 195 2.39 5.07 7.83
CA PRO A 195 3.22 5.12 9.02
C PRO A 195 3.08 6.47 9.74
N GLY A 196 2.69 6.43 11.02
CA GLY A 196 2.49 7.64 11.82
C GLY A 196 3.72 8.54 11.94
N LEU A 197 4.92 7.96 11.95
CA LEU A 197 6.18 8.71 11.99
C LEU A 197 6.43 9.62 10.77
N HIS A 198 5.85 9.28 9.61
CA HIS A 198 5.99 10.09 8.40
C HIS A 198 4.88 11.13 8.24
N ILE A 199 3.82 11.04 9.05
CA ILE A 199 2.73 12.02 9.04
C ILE A 199 2.99 13.13 10.06
N SER A 200 3.53 12.78 11.23
CA SER A 200 3.70 13.71 12.35
C SER A 200 4.67 14.88 12.09
N PRO A 201 5.81 14.73 11.35
CA PRO A 201 6.69 15.88 11.08
C PRO A 201 6.08 16.97 10.20
N GLY A 202 5.02 16.64 9.43
CA GLY A 202 4.34 17.62 8.60
C GLY A 202 3.12 18.29 9.24
N LEU A 203 2.80 17.90 10.48
CA LEU A 203 1.65 18.42 11.24
C LEU A 203 2.07 19.43 12.34
N PHE A 204 3.36 19.62 12.54
CA PHE A 204 3.92 20.57 13.54
C PHE A 204 4.74 21.67 12.88
#